data_d3109ebef26e764c0321996266c0fe4b
#
_entry.id   d3109ebef26e764c0321996266c0fe4b
#
_cell.length_a   1.000
_cell.length_b   1.000
_cell.length_c   1.000
_cell.angle_alpha   90.00
_cell.angle_beta   90.00
_cell.angle_gamma   90.00
#
_symmetry.space_group_name_H-M   'P 1'
#
loop_
_entity.id
_entity.type
_entity.pdbx_description
1 polymer ?
#
loop_
_entity_poly.entity_id
_entity_poly.type
_entity_poly.pdbx_seq_one_letter_code
_entity_poly.pdbx_strand_id
1 'polypeptide(L)'
;AAVAYQIVSEDGKTTRTGYLTDGETVKEADLFHGTYSVTVTLPEGTLLTGVNDWPNLQKGQAQWLVNIQAMQTSRYELDLTLSGGMTGSIDDLSAPAEVTISGQRMSEQMTVSGAFALNDLYPDTYQITATLPRGLYDTEGWTLSTTDTGVTASILVEIGAGETVVLPALANHATGDASGVVLGLDGQPMSGVQVQLVNQAGEVAAEAVTDENGAWQAEFLEYGTYVVRYDAGVTLANGALVISDEPATVTAKAANPAALTIHAFRD
;
A
#
# COMPACT_ATOMS: atom_id res chain seq x y z
N ALA A 1 -14.07 1.30 -31.74
CA ALA A 1 -13.31 2.56 -31.77
C ALA A 1 -12.33 2.52 -32.94
N ALA A 2 -11.99 3.67 -33.53
CA ALA A 2 -11.02 3.75 -34.61
C ALA A 2 -9.64 4.17 -34.04
N VAL A 3 -8.59 3.50 -34.49
CA VAL A 3 -7.19 3.80 -34.15
C VAL A 3 -6.61 4.63 -35.29
N ALA A 4 -6.16 5.84 -35.01
CA ALA A 4 -5.47 6.64 -36.01
C ALA A 4 -4.04 6.14 -36.19
N TYR A 5 -3.56 6.08 -37.45
CA TYR A 5 -2.17 5.75 -37.72
C TYR A 5 -1.50 6.80 -38.61
N GLN A 6 -0.18 6.89 -38.46
CA GLN A 6 0.68 7.67 -39.30
C GLN A 6 1.95 6.87 -39.64
N ILE A 7 2.33 6.88 -40.91
CA ILE A 7 3.56 6.25 -41.42
C ILE A 7 4.40 7.35 -42.04
N VAL A 8 5.66 7.51 -41.60
CA VAL A 8 6.57 8.55 -42.07
C VAL A 8 7.91 7.93 -42.46
N SER A 9 8.39 8.22 -43.68
CA SER A 9 9.74 7.81 -44.10
C SER A 9 10.80 8.49 -43.27
N GLU A 10 11.96 7.85 -43.10
CA GLU A 10 13.12 8.40 -42.36
C GLU A 10 13.55 9.79 -42.86
N ASP A 11 13.46 10.05 -44.17
CA ASP A 11 13.76 11.36 -44.76
C ASP A 11 12.59 12.37 -44.68
N GLY A 12 11.46 11.98 -44.11
CA GLY A 12 10.28 12.82 -43.94
C GLY A 12 9.49 13.15 -45.20
N LYS A 13 9.90 12.64 -46.37
CA LYS A 13 9.25 13.00 -47.65
C LYS A 13 8.00 12.22 -47.95
N THR A 14 7.86 11.05 -47.37
CA THR A 14 6.65 10.23 -47.53
C THR A 14 5.89 10.17 -46.22
N THR A 15 4.63 10.63 -46.22
CA THR A 15 3.73 10.50 -45.10
C THR A 15 2.43 9.86 -45.56
N ARG A 16 1.92 8.89 -44.80
CA ARG A 16 0.60 8.28 -44.93
C ARG A 16 -0.12 8.38 -43.61
N THR A 17 -1.41 8.63 -43.64
CA THR A 17 -2.26 8.69 -42.46
C THR A 17 -3.58 8.02 -42.75
N GLY A 18 -4.17 7.40 -41.75
CA GLY A 18 -5.48 6.77 -41.88
C GLY A 18 -6.02 6.32 -40.53
N TYR A 19 -7.04 5.49 -40.60
CA TYR A 19 -7.69 4.90 -39.45
C TYR A 19 -7.81 3.39 -39.64
N LEU A 20 -7.68 2.66 -38.54
CA LEU A 20 -7.95 1.24 -38.42
C LEU A 20 -9.21 1.07 -37.59
N THR A 21 -10.15 0.27 -38.06
CA THR A 21 -11.33 -0.17 -37.30
C THR A 21 -11.20 -1.64 -36.96
N ASP A 22 -11.95 -2.08 -35.94
CA ASP A 22 -11.90 -3.46 -35.49
C ASP A 22 -12.20 -4.46 -36.63
N GLY A 23 -11.32 -5.46 -36.77
CA GLY A 23 -11.40 -6.47 -37.81
C GLY A 23 -10.99 -6.01 -39.20
N GLU A 24 -10.67 -4.75 -39.44
CA GLU A 24 -10.20 -4.25 -40.73
C GLU A 24 -8.70 -4.40 -40.94
N THR A 25 -8.33 -4.68 -42.17
CA THR A 25 -6.91 -4.63 -42.61
C THR A 25 -6.74 -3.46 -43.56
N VAL A 26 -5.92 -2.48 -43.17
CA VAL A 26 -5.51 -1.39 -44.07
C VAL A 26 -4.23 -1.80 -44.79
N LYS A 27 -4.19 -1.59 -46.09
CA LYS A 27 -2.99 -1.83 -46.90
C LYS A 27 -2.48 -0.52 -47.46
N GLU A 28 -1.32 -0.11 -47.02
CA GLU A 28 -0.58 0.99 -47.62
C GLU A 28 0.30 0.44 -48.77
N ALA A 29 0.06 0.94 -49.94
CA ALA A 29 0.76 0.53 -51.15
C ALA A 29 1.75 1.62 -51.64
N ASP A 30 2.63 1.26 -52.53
CA ASP A 30 3.55 2.18 -53.23
C ASP A 30 4.49 2.92 -52.27
N LEU A 31 4.90 2.23 -51.22
CA LEU A 31 6.00 2.69 -50.33
C LEU A 31 7.37 2.30 -50.96
N PHE A 32 8.27 3.25 -51.07
CA PHE A 32 9.65 2.97 -51.46
C PHE A 32 10.33 2.09 -50.40
N HIS A 33 11.34 1.34 -50.80
CA HIS A 33 12.16 0.62 -49.82
C HIS A 33 12.88 1.59 -48.90
N GLY A 34 12.96 1.27 -47.64
CA GLY A 34 13.56 2.11 -46.59
C GLY A 34 12.96 1.94 -45.24
N THR A 35 13.42 2.73 -44.29
CA THR A 35 12.91 2.73 -42.92
C THR A 35 11.79 3.74 -42.78
N TYR A 36 10.71 3.31 -42.11
CA TYR A 36 9.54 4.13 -41.79
C TYR A 36 9.26 4.07 -40.31
N SER A 37 8.90 5.21 -39.74
CA SER A 37 8.30 5.28 -38.41
C SER A 37 6.79 5.10 -38.54
N VAL A 38 6.23 4.13 -37.84
CA VAL A 38 4.80 3.93 -37.71
C VAL A 38 4.37 4.38 -36.35
N THR A 39 3.44 5.30 -36.28
CA THR A 39 2.82 5.79 -35.05
C THR A 39 1.34 5.47 -35.07
N VAL A 40 0.81 4.90 -34.01
CA VAL A 40 -0.63 4.73 -33.79
C VAL A 40 -1.06 5.51 -32.58
N THR A 41 -2.24 6.17 -32.70
CA THR A 41 -2.87 6.87 -31.59
C THR A 41 -4.05 6.07 -31.13
N LEU A 42 -3.99 5.63 -29.86
CA LEU A 42 -5.02 4.78 -29.28
C LEU A 42 -6.20 5.62 -28.82
N PRO A 43 -7.43 5.10 -28.97
CA PRO A 43 -8.59 5.72 -28.35
C PRO A 43 -8.43 5.83 -26.83
N GLU A 44 -9.03 6.86 -26.25
CA GLU A 44 -9.06 7.01 -24.79
C GLU A 44 -9.64 5.76 -24.10
N GLY A 45 -9.03 5.37 -23.00
CA GLY A 45 -9.44 4.19 -22.24
C GLY A 45 -9.08 2.85 -22.92
N THR A 46 -8.16 2.84 -23.88
CA THR A 46 -7.67 1.61 -24.52
C THR A 46 -6.15 1.47 -24.36
N LEU A 47 -5.72 0.21 -24.29
CA LEU A 47 -4.32 -0.19 -24.17
C LEU A 47 -3.97 -1.21 -25.26
N LEU A 48 -2.72 -1.18 -25.68
CA LEU A 48 -2.17 -2.13 -26.65
C LEU A 48 -1.70 -3.39 -25.93
N THR A 49 -2.22 -4.56 -26.29
CA THR A 49 -1.89 -5.85 -25.65
C THR A 49 -0.95 -6.72 -26.45
N GLY A 50 -0.92 -6.58 -27.76
CA GLY A 50 -0.05 -7.33 -28.64
C GLY A 50 0.34 -6.57 -29.90
N VAL A 51 1.60 -6.69 -30.29
CA VAL A 51 2.16 -6.32 -31.58
C VAL A 51 3.28 -7.32 -31.87
N ASN A 52 3.49 -7.68 -33.13
CA ASN A 52 4.53 -8.63 -33.53
C ASN A 52 5.95 -8.18 -33.13
N ASP A 53 6.19 -6.86 -33.03
CA ASP A 53 7.41 -6.24 -32.51
C ASP A 53 7.02 -5.17 -31.49
N TRP A 54 7.61 -5.21 -30.30
CA TRP A 54 7.26 -4.32 -29.19
C TRP A 54 7.53 -2.86 -29.56
N PRO A 55 6.48 -2.02 -29.69
CA PRO A 55 6.67 -0.61 -29.96
C PRO A 55 7.12 0.14 -28.72
N ASN A 56 7.74 1.30 -28.91
CA ASN A 56 7.88 2.29 -27.85
C ASN A 56 6.47 2.78 -27.47
N LEU A 57 6.01 2.36 -26.31
CA LEU A 57 4.72 2.76 -25.74
C LEU A 57 4.88 4.09 -25.01
N GLN A 58 4.16 5.11 -25.48
CA GLN A 58 3.89 6.32 -24.71
C GLN A 58 2.40 6.36 -24.43
N LYS A 59 1.98 7.04 -23.37
CA LYS A 59 0.57 7.11 -22.99
C LYS A 59 -0.29 7.55 -24.18
N GLY A 60 -1.22 6.68 -24.59
CA GLY A 60 -2.13 6.91 -25.72
C GLY A 60 -1.50 6.81 -27.12
N GLN A 61 -0.21 6.49 -27.23
CA GLN A 61 0.48 6.30 -28.50
C GLN A 61 1.43 5.12 -28.47
N ALA A 62 1.57 4.43 -29.59
CA ALA A 62 2.59 3.42 -29.81
C ALA A 62 3.37 3.76 -31.10
N GLN A 63 4.69 3.60 -31.05
CA GLN A 63 5.56 3.91 -32.16
C GLN A 63 6.61 2.80 -32.34
N TRP A 64 6.82 2.39 -33.59
CA TRP A 64 7.90 1.45 -33.98
C TRP A 64 8.47 1.77 -35.33
N LEU A 65 9.61 1.18 -35.66
CA LEU A 65 10.27 1.30 -36.94
C LEU A 65 9.96 0.07 -37.79
N VAL A 66 9.64 0.30 -39.07
CA VAL A 66 9.41 -0.73 -40.08
C VAL A 66 10.40 -0.56 -41.21
N ASN A 67 11.09 -1.63 -41.56
CA ASN A 67 11.95 -1.66 -42.73
C ASN A 67 11.19 -2.26 -43.92
N ILE A 68 10.84 -1.44 -44.89
CA ILE A 68 10.18 -1.86 -46.11
C ILE A 68 11.25 -2.31 -47.12
N GLN A 69 11.18 -3.57 -47.51
CA GLN A 69 12.06 -4.15 -48.55
C GLN A 69 11.32 -4.21 -49.88
N ALA A 70 12.10 -4.12 -50.96
CA ALA A 70 11.52 -4.21 -52.31
C ALA A 70 10.80 -5.52 -52.50
N MET A 71 9.57 -5.46 -53.05
CA MET A 71 8.69 -6.59 -53.36
C MET A 71 8.26 -7.42 -52.11
N GLN A 72 8.38 -6.90 -50.91
CA GLN A 72 7.93 -7.54 -49.69
C GLN A 72 6.75 -6.77 -49.04
N THR A 73 5.92 -7.50 -48.32
CA THR A 73 4.81 -6.93 -47.52
C THR A 73 5.10 -7.22 -46.05
N SER A 74 5.19 -6.18 -45.24
CA SER A 74 5.20 -6.31 -43.78
C SER A 74 3.78 -6.18 -43.23
N ARG A 75 3.40 -7.09 -42.36
CA ARG A 75 2.07 -7.11 -41.73
C ARG A 75 2.22 -6.96 -40.23
N TYR A 76 1.43 -6.08 -39.64
CA TYR A 76 1.34 -5.84 -38.21
C TYR A 76 -0.10 -6.01 -37.77
N GLU A 77 -0.30 -6.70 -36.65
CA GLU A 77 -1.58 -6.85 -35.98
C GLU A 77 -1.53 -6.10 -34.66
N LEU A 78 -2.58 -5.33 -34.39
CA LEU A 78 -2.74 -4.55 -33.18
C LEU A 78 -3.89 -5.13 -32.37
N ASP A 79 -3.57 -5.68 -31.20
CA ASP A 79 -4.58 -6.13 -30.26
C ASP A 79 -4.75 -5.06 -29.17
N LEU A 80 -5.99 -4.65 -28.97
CA LEU A 80 -6.37 -3.65 -27.99
C LEU A 80 -7.23 -4.25 -26.89
N THR A 81 -7.10 -3.71 -25.70
CA THR A 81 -8.03 -3.97 -24.58
C THR A 81 -8.52 -2.66 -24.01
N LEU A 82 -9.65 -2.69 -23.29
CA LEU A 82 -10.06 -1.57 -22.46
C LEU A 82 -9.13 -1.47 -21.26
N SER A 83 -8.73 -0.27 -20.90
CA SER A 83 -8.02 -0.04 -19.66
C SER A 83 -8.94 -0.20 -18.46
N GLY A 84 -8.42 -0.73 -17.40
CA GLY A 84 -9.06 -0.71 -16.09
C GLY A 84 -8.56 0.45 -15.22
N GLY A 85 -9.05 0.50 -14.00
CA GLY A 85 -8.63 1.48 -13.00
C GLY A 85 -8.79 0.95 -11.59
N MET A 86 -8.22 1.68 -10.64
CA MET A 86 -8.46 1.46 -9.22
C MET A 86 -8.56 2.78 -8.47
N THR A 87 -9.33 2.77 -7.41
CA THR A 87 -9.40 3.88 -6.44
C THR A 87 -9.22 3.34 -5.03
N GLY A 88 -8.69 4.15 -4.15
CA GLY A 88 -8.52 3.80 -2.74
C GLY A 88 -8.33 5.03 -1.88
N SER A 89 -8.26 4.84 -0.58
CA SER A 89 -7.89 5.88 0.37
C SER A 89 -7.02 5.32 1.49
N ILE A 90 -6.10 6.16 1.97
CA ILE A 90 -5.31 5.92 3.17
C ILE A 90 -5.46 7.16 4.03
N ASP A 91 -6.25 7.03 5.08
CA ASP A 91 -6.76 8.17 5.83
C ASP A 91 -6.08 8.28 7.21
N ASP A 92 -6.12 9.47 7.80
CA ASP A 92 -5.65 9.78 9.15
C ASP A 92 -4.15 9.48 9.40
N LEU A 93 -3.34 9.63 8.35
CA LEU A 93 -1.90 9.41 8.44
C LEU A 93 -1.17 10.58 9.10
N SER A 94 -0.20 10.27 9.96
CA SER A 94 0.76 11.24 10.52
C SER A 94 1.82 11.69 9.50
N ALA A 95 2.06 10.89 8.46
CA ALA A 95 2.94 11.18 7.33
C ALA A 95 2.45 10.44 6.08
N PRO A 96 2.76 10.93 4.86
CA PRO A 96 2.36 10.25 3.63
C PRO A 96 2.85 8.80 3.56
N ALA A 97 2.05 7.92 2.95
CA ALA A 97 2.39 6.54 2.68
C ALA A 97 3.04 6.37 1.30
N GLU A 98 3.98 5.46 1.20
CA GLU A 98 4.52 5.01 -0.09
C GLU A 98 3.72 3.78 -0.56
N VAL A 99 3.05 3.92 -1.70
CA VAL A 99 2.24 2.85 -2.31
C VAL A 99 2.92 2.36 -3.56
N THR A 100 3.16 1.06 -3.62
CA THR A 100 3.68 0.36 -4.79
C THR A 100 2.60 -0.54 -5.36
N ILE A 101 2.35 -0.41 -6.66
CA ILE A 101 1.42 -1.24 -7.42
C ILE A 101 2.25 -2.05 -8.42
N SER A 102 2.16 -3.37 -8.37
CA SER A 102 2.97 -4.28 -9.18
C SER A 102 2.10 -5.32 -9.86
N GLY A 103 2.10 -5.34 -11.17
CA GLY A 103 1.46 -6.32 -12.04
C GLY A 103 2.49 -6.96 -13.00
N GLN A 104 2.02 -7.81 -13.91
CA GLN A 104 2.91 -8.49 -14.87
C GLN A 104 3.53 -7.51 -15.88
N ARG A 105 2.80 -6.46 -16.25
CA ARG A 105 3.17 -5.54 -17.33
C ARG A 105 3.60 -4.17 -16.85
N MET A 106 3.32 -3.82 -15.60
CA MET A 106 3.66 -2.52 -15.06
C MET A 106 3.95 -2.58 -13.57
N SER A 107 4.78 -1.66 -13.12
CA SER A 107 5.00 -1.35 -11.72
C SER A 107 5.02 0.16 -11.57
N GLU A 108 4.25 0.67 -10.62
CA GLU A 108 4.17 2.10 -10.32
C GLU A 108 4.33 2.33 -8.83
N GLN A 109 4.95 3.43 -8.46
CA GLN A 109 5.12 3.86 -7.09
C GLN A 109 4.61 5.28 -6.94
N MET A 110 3.88 5.53 -5.87
CA MET A 110 3.31 6.84 -5.56
C MET A 110 3.33 7.13 -4.07
N THR A 111 3.37 8.40 -3.74
CA THR A 111 3.20 8.89 -2.37
C THR A 111 1.75 9.30 -2.18
N VAL A 112 1.09 8.76 -1.16
CA VAL A 112 -0.36 8.93 -0.92
C VAL A 112 -0.61 9.55 0.45
N SER A 113 -1.52 10.50 0.49
CA SER A 113 -2.08 11.07 1.73
C SER A 113 -3.56 11.35 1.50
N GLY A 114 -4.41 10.41 1.88
CA GLY A 114 -5.84 10.42 1.59
C GLY A 114 -6.23 9.60 0.34
N ALA A 115 -7.22 10.08 -0.41
CA ALA A 115 -7.72 9.37 -1.58
C ALA A 115 -6.75 9.39 -2.77
N PHE A 116 -6.72 8.29 -3.52
CA PHE A 116 -5.95 8.17 -4.76
C PHE A 116 -6.74 7.42 -5.82
N ALA A 117 -6.35 7.63 -7.08
CA ALA A 117 -6.92 6.93 -8.22
C ALA A 117 -5.82 6.65 -9.25
N LEU A 118 -5.88 5.47 -9.83
CA LEU A 118 -5.06 5.04 -10.97
C LEU A 118 -5.97 4.64 -12.12
N ASN A 119 -5.65 5.13 -13.29
CA ASN A 119 -6.33 4.83 -14.54
C ASN A 119 -5.34 4.22 -15.53
N ASP A 120 -5.84 3.77 -16.64
CA ASP A 120 -5.05 3.20 -17.73
C ASP A 120 -4.23 1.97 -17.30
N LEU A 121 -4.82 1.14 -16.42
CA LEU A 121 -4.24 -0.12 -15.98
C LEU A 121 -4.58 -1.24 -16.96
N TYR A 122 -3.61 -2.12 -17.23
CA TYR A 122 -3.88 -3.36 -17.97
C TYR A 122 -4.80 -4.27 -17.16
N PRO A 123 -5.70 -5.04 -17.82
CA PRO A 123 -6.36 -6.16 -17.15
C PRO A 123 -5.31 -7.14 -16.63
N ASP A 124 -5.20 -7.27 -15.29
CA ASP A 124 -4.16 -8.07 -14.62
C ASP A 124 -4.51 -8.26 -13.14
N THR A 125 -3.75 -9.11 -12.47
CA THR A 125 -3.74 -9.20 -11.01
C THR A 125 -2.60 -8.34 -10.47
N TYR A 126 -2.94 -7.37 -9.64
CA TYR A 126 -1.99 -6.43 -9.04
C TYR A 126 -1.74 -6.74 -7.57
N GLN A 127 -0.48 -6.81 -7.19
CA GLN A 127 -0.05 -6.72 -5.80
C GLN A 127 0.09 -5.24 -5.44
N ILE A 128 -0.69 -4.80 -4.47
CA ILE A 128 -0.59 -3.45 -3.92
C ILE A 128 0.06 -3.56 -2.56
N THR A 129 1.08 -2.76 -2.32
CA THR A 129 1.81 -2.71 -1.06
C THR A 129 1.91 -1.25 -0.62
N ALA A 130 1.41 -0.95 0.57
CA ALA A 130 1.54 0.36 1.19
C ALA A 130 2.51 0.29 2.37
N THR A 131 3.52 1.16 2.38
CA THR A 131 4.40 1.37 3.53
C THR A 131 3.88 2.57 4.31
N LEU A 132 3.43 2.31 5.51
CA LEU A 132 2.69 3.22 6.37
C LEU A 132 3.54 3.62 7.59
N PRO A 133 3.32 4.81 8.17
CA PRO A 133 3.84 5.15 9.49
C PRO A 133 3.44 4.10 10.55
N ARG A 134 4.12 4.12 11.70
CA ARG A 134 3.68 3.32 12.86
C ARG A 134 2.27 3.76 13.28
N GLY A 135 1.44 2.80 13.65
CA GLY A 135 0.05 3.03 14.04
C GLY A 135 -0.77 1.75 14.03
N LEU A 136 -2.03 1.86 14.37
CA LEU A 136 -3.04 0.81 14.22
C LEU A 136 -3.89 1.10 12.98
N TYR A 137 -4.06 0.10 12.13
CA TYR A 137 -4.80 0.22 10.89
C TYR A 137 -5.91 -0.82 10.81
N ASP A 138 -7.00 -0.49 10.14
CA ASP A 138 -8.03 -1.45 9.77
C ASP A 138 -7.43 -2.58 8.92
N THR A 139 -7.87 -3.81 9.20
CA THR A 139 -7.36 -5.00 8.51
C THR A 139 -8.31 -5.53 7.45
N GLU A 140 -9.48 -4.91 7.25
CA GLU A 140 -10.46 -5.40 6.30
C GLU A 140 -9.89 -5.45 4.88
N GLY A 141 -9.75 -6.65 4.33
CA GLY A 141 -9.22 -6.89 3.00
C GLY A 141 -7.70 -6.77 2.86
N TRP A 142 -6.99 -6.22 3.83
CA TRP A 142 -5.53 -6.06 3.81
C TRP A 142 -4.81 -7.04 4.72
N THR A 143 -3.63 -7.47 4.30
CA THR A 143 -2.68 -8.20 5.15
C THR A 143 -1.66 -7.21 5.69
N LEU A 144 -1.59 -7.09 7.02
CA LEU A 144 -0.66 -6.19 7.70
C LEU A 144 0.54 -6.93 8.26
N SER A 145 1.69 -6.29 8.19
CA SER A 145 2.94 -6.71 8.84
C SER A 145 3.59 -5.50 9.52
N THR A 146 3.75 -5.57 10.84
CA THR A 146 4.33 -4.50 11.64
C THR A 146 5.82 -4.72 11.85
N THR A 147 6.59 -3.65 11.74
CA THR A 147 8.03 -3.60 12.03
C THR A 147 8.31 -2.47 13.02
N ASP A 148 9.55 -2.40 13.52
CA ASP A 148 9.97 -1.31 14.43
C ASP A 148 9.88 0.08 13.79
N THR A 149 9.84 0.17 12.47
CA THR A 149 9.86 1.45 11.73
C THR A 149 8.53 1.83 11.09
N GLY A 150 7.56 0.90 11.01
CA GLY A 150 6.27 1.16 10.35
C GLY A 150 5.43 -0.08 10.15
N VAL A 151 4.38 0.08 9.38
CA VAL A 151 3.45 -0.99 9.00
C VAL A 151 3.49 -1.17 7.48
N THR A 152 3.57 -2.39 7.02
CA THR A 152 3.38 -2.73 5.61
C THR A 152 2.01 -3.39 5.45
N ALA A 153 1.15 -2.78 4.63
CA ALA A 153 -0.14 -3.33 4.25
C ALA A 153 -0.06 -3.86 2.81
N SER A 154 -0.63 -5.03 2.55
CA SER A 154 -0.65 -5.61 1.21
C SER A 154 -1.99 -6.25 0.87
N ILE A 155 -2.39 -6.14 -0.41
CA ILE A 155 -3.60 -6.74 -0.97
C ILE A 155 -3.35 -7.16 -2.41
N LEU A 156 -4.00 -8.26 -2.84
CA LEU A 156 -4.07 -8.69 -4.24
C LEU A 156 -5.41 -8.28 -4.82
N VAL A 157 -5.38 -7.65 -5.99
CA VAL A 157 -6.57 -7.13 -6.67
C VAL A 157 -6.55 -7.55 -8.13
N GLU A 158 -7.64 -8.14 -8.60
CA GLU A 158 -7.85 -8.44 -10.01
C GLU A 158 -8.60 -7.26 -10.66
N ILE A 159 -8.10 -6.78 -11.79
CA ILE A 159 -8.71 -5.70 -12.57
C ILE A 159 -9.06 -6.25 -13.95
N GLY A 160 -10.35 -6.23 -14.28
CA GLY A 160 -10.86 -6.61 -15.59
C GLY A 160 -10.78 -5.48 -16.62
N ALA A 161 -10.96 -5.83 -17.89
CA ALA A 161 -11.02 -4.86 -18.98
C ALA A 161 -12.20 -3.89 -18.80
N GLY A 162 -11.91 -2.59 -18.72
CA GLY A 162 -12.92 -1.55 -18.52
C GLY A 162 -13.48 -1.48 -17.09
N GLU A 163 -12.91 -2.22 -16.15
CA GLU A 163 -13.34 -2.26 -14.75
C GLU A 163 -12.57 -1.23 -13.91
N THR A 164 -13.28 -0.61 -12.96
CA THR A 164 -12.67 0.19 -11.90
C THR A 164 -12.97 -0.46 -10.55
N VAL A 165 -11.91 -0.86 -9.86
CA VAL A 165 -12.00 -1.51 -8.54
C VAL A 165 -11.81 -0.46 -7.44
N VAL A 166 -12.63 -0.55 -6.40
CA VAL A 166 -12.49 0.25 -5.18
C VAL A 166 -11.79 -0.60 -4.12
N LEU A 167 -10.63 -0.16 -3.68
CA LEU A 167 -9.89 -0.83 -2.60
C LEU A 167 -10.55 -0.56 -1.27
N PRO A 168 -10.51 -1.52 -0.32
CA PRO A 168 -10.85 -1.23 1.07
C PRO A 168 -10.00 -0.06 1.59
N ALA A 169 -10.62 0.87 2.31
CA ALA A 169 -9.90 1.98 2.90
C ALA A 169 -8.91 1.49 3.96
N LEU A 170 -7.73 2.10 4.01
CA LEU A 170 -6.79 1.96 5.12
C LEU A 170 -6.93 3.22 5.98
N ALA A 171 -7.45 3.09 7.19
CA ALA A 171 -7.53 4.20 8.13
C ALA A 171 -6.66 3.93 9.35
N ASN A 172 -5.87 4.93 9.75
CA ASN A 172 -5.12 4.87 10.99
C ASN A 172 -6.05 5.21 12.15
N HIS A 173 -6.05 4.36 13.17
CA HIS A 173 -6.83 4.60 14.38
C HIS A 173 -6.09 5.57 15.32
N ALA A 174 -6.85 6.41 15.99
CA ALA A 174 -6.31 7.18 17.09
C ALA A 174 -5.85 6.24 18.22
N THR A 175 -4.61 6.39 18.64
CA THR A 175 -3.97 5.56 19.64
C THR A 175 -3.34 6.41 20.72
N GLY A 176 -3.18 5.85 21.91
CA GLY A 176 -2.46 6.44 23.01
C GLY A 176 -1.33 5.55 23.49
N ASP A 177 -0.48 6.09 24.33
CA ASP A 177 0.67 5.42 24.89
C ASP A 177 0.51 5.23 26.39
N ALA A 178 1.09 4.16 26.90
CA ALA A 178 1.19 3.88 28.33
C ALA A 178 2.65 3.70 28.75
N SER A 179 2.95 4.14 29.95
CA SER A 179 4.25 3.89 30.56
C SER A 179 4.12 3.65 32.05
N GLY A 180 5.14 3.10 32.67
CA GLY A 180 5.11 2.92 34.11
C GLY A 180 6.47 2.52 34.70
N VAL A 181 6.47 2.39 36.01
CA VAL A 181 7.63 1.94 36.75
C VAL A 181 7.20 0.85 37.73
N VAL A 182 8.00 -0.18 37.87
CA VAL A 182 7.82 -1.27 38.83
C VAL A 182 8.89 -1.19 39.90
N LEU A 183 8.48 -1.13 41.16
CA LEU A 183 9.37 -1.02 42.31
C LEU A 183 9.22 -2.25 43.22
N GLY A 184 10.32 -2.69 43.78
CA GLY A 184 10.39 -3.73 44.79
C GLY A 184 9.87 -3.28 46.18
N LEU A 185 9.86 -4.22 47.14
CA LEU A 185 9.45 -3.95 48.52
C LEU A 185 10.31 -2.90 49.20
N ASP A 186 11.60 -2.85 48.85
CA ASP A 186 12.58 -1.87 49.31
C ASP A 186 12.48 -0.51 48.61
N GLY A 187 11.57 -0.39 47.63
CA GLY A 187 11.39 0.79 46.80
C GLY A 187 12.44 0.95 45.68
N GLN A 188 13.28 -0.06 45.45
CA GLN A 188 14.23 -0.06 44.35
C GLN A 188 13.55 -0.51 43.04
N PRO A 189 14.03 -0.05 41.87
CA PRO A 189 13.55 -0.50 40.57
C PRO A 189 13.66 -2.02 40.40
N MET A 190 12.63 -2.62 39.77
CA MET A 190 12.63 -4.04 39.39
C MET A 190 12.80 -4.18 37.89
N SER A 191 13.94 -4.68 37.47
CA SER A 191 14.25 -5.00 36.07
C SER A 191 13.75 -6.38 35.68
N GLY A 192 13.39 -6.56 34.41
CA GLY A 192 12.98 -7.86 33.84
C GLY A 192 11.58 -8.31 34.22
N VAL A 193 10.74 -7.45 34.77
CA VAL A 193 9.34 -7.73 35.06
C VAL A 193 8.55 -7.72 33.75
N GLN A 194 7.82 -8.78 33.46
CA GLN A 194 6.86 -8.80 32.35
C GLN A 194 5.61 -8.03 32.72
N VAL A 195 5.22 -7.13 31.85
CA VAL A 195 4.02 -6.30 31.95
C VAL A 195 3.10 -6.61 30.80
N GLN A 196 1.85 -6.90 31.08
CA GLN A 196 0.81 -7.15 30.08
C GLN A 196 -0.31 -6.14 30.25
N LEU A 197 -0.73 -5.52 29.16
CA LEU A 197 -1.94 -4.71 29.10
C LEU A 197 -3.05 -5.55 28.48
N VAL A 198 -4.09 -5.82 29.25
CA VAL A 198 -5.20 -6.69 28.86
C VAL A 198 -6.45 -5.82 28.65
N ASN A 199 -7.05 -5.90 27.47
CA ASN A 199 -8.24 -5.16 27.11
C ASN A 199 -9.51 -5.69 27.81
N GLN A 200 -10.65 -5.03 27.61
CA GLN A 200 -11.92 -5.44 28.20
C GLN A 200 -12.44 -6.81 27.73
N ALA A 201 -12.00 -7.26 26.55
CA ALA A 201 -12.31 -8.60 26.05
C ALA A 201 -11.47 -9.71 26.72
N GLY A 202 -10.47 -9.34 27.52
CA GLY A 202 -9.56 -10.28 28.18
C GLY A 202 -8.35 -10.67 27.33
N GLU A 203 -8.13 -9.97 26.23
CA GLU A 203 -7.01 -10.22 25.31
C GLU A 203 -5.80 -9.36 25.71
N VAL A 204 -4.60 -9.90 25.51
CA VAL A 204 -3.35 -9.14 25.70
C VAL A 204 -3.16 -8.22 24.50
N ALA A 205 -3.33 -6.92 24.72
CA ALA A 205 -3.18 -5.90 23.69
C ALA A 205 -1.72 -5.46 23.53
N ALA A 206 -0.93 -5.46 24.60
CA ALA A 206 0.48 -5.16 24.56
C ALA A 206 1.26 -5.88 25.65
N GLU A 207 2.54 -6.13 25.40
CA GLU A 207 3.49 -6.67 26.34
C GLU A 207 4.75 -5.80 26.39
N ALA A 208 5.31 -5.64 27.56
CA ALA A 208 6.54 -4.92 27.78
C ALA A 208 7.37 -5.62 28.87
N VAL A 209 8.66 -5.33 28.91
CA VAL A 209 9.57 -5.80 29.97
C VAL A 209 10.25 -4.58 30.59
N THR A 210 10.29 -4.52 31.91
CA THR A 210 10.92 -3.41 32.59
C THR A 210 12.46 -3.38 32.40
N ASP A 211 12.98 -2.20 32.17
CA ASP A 211 14.41 -1.94 32.04
C ASP A 211 15.14 -1.91 33.42
N GLU A 212 16.42 -1.52 33.43
CA GLU A 212 17.27 -1.40 34.63
C GLU A 212 16.73 -0.39 35.67
N ASN A 213 15.90 0.57 35.22
CA ASN A 213 15.24 1.56 36.05
C ASN A 213 13.84 1.12 36.49
N GLY A 214 13.44 -0.12 36.19
CA GLY A 214 12.11 -0.65 36.41
C GLY A 214 11.05 -0.03 35.49
N ALA A 215 11.44 0.73 34.48
CA ALA A 215 10.55 1.42 33.57
C ALA A 215 10.09 0.50 32.41
N TRP A 216 8.85 0.69 32.00
CA TRP A 216 8.25 0.04 30.84
C TRP A 216 7.45 1.03 30.03
N GLN A 217 7.22 0.72 28.74
CA GLN A 217 6.44 1.51 27.81
C GLN A 217 5.67 0.61 26.86
N ALA A 218 4.46 1.00 26.52
CA ALA A 218 3.64 0.42 25.45
C ALA A 218 3.06 1.56 24.60
N GLU A 219 3.16 1.42 23.30
CA GLU A 219 2.77 2.44 22.33
C GLU A 219 1.65 1.91 21.44
N PHE A 220 0.93 2.82 20.78
CA PHE A 220 -0.12 2.52 19.79
C PHE A 220 -1.24 1.65 20.35
N LEU A 221 -1.70 1.92 21.55
CA LEU A 221 -2.83 1.27 22.18
C LEU A 221 -4.14 1.93 21.71
N GLU A 222 -5.12 1.13 21.36
CA GLU A 222 -6.47 1.67 21.14
C GLU A 222 -6.99 2.41 22.37
N TYR A 223 -7.81 3.44 22.16
CA TYR A 223 -8.44 4.12 23.30
C TYR A 223 -9.36 3.17 24.05
N GLY A 224 -9.21 3.11 25.34
CA GLY A 224 -10.01 2.21 26.16
C GLY A 224 -9.43 1.98 27.55
N THR A 225 -10.05 1.07 28.27
CA THR A 225 -9.61 0.68 29.61
C THR A 225 -8.90 -0.66 29.57
N TYR A 226 -7.73 -0.70 30.19
CA TYR A 226 -6.88 -1.87 30.27
C TYR A 226 -6.63 -2.28 31.71
N VAL A 227 -6.46 -3.59 31.91
CA VAL A 227 -5.93 -4.14 33.16
C VAL A 227 -4.44 -4.38 32.97
N VAL A 228 -3.61 -3.74 33.80
CA VAL A 228 -2.17 -3.95 33.80
C VAL A 228 -1.84 -5.14 34.72
N ARG A 229 -1.22 -6.17 34.14
CA ARG A 229 -0.75 -7.37 34.84
C ARG A 229 0.77 -7.41 34.87
N TYR A 230 1.32 -7.90 35.96
CA TYR A 230 2.76 -8.00 36.17
C TYR A 230 3.12 -9.45 36.52
N ASP A 231 4.18 -9.96 35.89
CA ASP A 231 4.83 -11.22 36.28
C ASP A 231 6.26 -10.93 36.74
N ALA A 232 6.43 -10.78 38.02
CA ALA A 232 7.68 -10.38 38.67
C ALA A 232 8.24 -11.44 39.64
N GLY A 233 7.59 -12.62 39.72
CA GLY A 233 7.91 -13.59 40.79
C GLY A 233 7.56 -13.11 42.20
N VAL A 234 6.98 -11.91 42.32
CA VAL A 234 6.44 -11.34 43.58
C VAL A 234 5.01 -10.87 43.28
N THR A 235 4.19 -10.78 44.34
CA THR A 235 2.82 -10.32 44.16
C THR A 235 2.81 -8.82 43.90
N LEU A 236 2.48 -8.45 42.68
CA LEU A 236 2.13 -7.10 42.27
C LEU A 236 0.62 -7.06 42.00
N ALA A 237 -0.01 -5.97 42.39
CA ALA A 237 -1.42 -5.85 42.18
C ALA A 237 -1.70 -5.43 40.72
N ASN A 238 -2.74 -6.00 40.13
CA ASN A 238 -3.28 -5.54 38.86
C ASN A 238 -3.86 -4.15 39.03
N GLY A 239 -3.55 -3.24 38.11
CA GLY A 239 -4.10 -1.89 38.02
C GLY A 239 -5.09 -1.77 36.85
N ALA A 240 -5.93 -0.75 36.89
CA ALA A 240 -6.68 -0.31 35.71
C ALA A 240 -5.99 0.93 35.12
N LEU A 241 -6.00 1.03 33.81
CA LEU A 241 -5.39 2.11 33.06
C LEU A 241 -6.37 2.54 31.96
N VAL A 242 -6.56 3.85 31.83
CA VAL A 242 -7.36 4.41 30.72
C VAL A 242 -6.41 5.00 29.70
N ILE A 243 -6.54 4.56 28.48
CA ILE A 243 -5.80 5.10 27.33
C ILE A 243 -6.70 6.07 26.58
N SER A 244 -6.17 7.27 26.35
CA SER A 244 -6.82 8.36 25.62
C SER A 244 -5.74 9.17 24.89
N ASP A 245 -6.07 10.33 24.40
CA ASP A 245 -5.14 11.33 23.84
C ASP A 245 -4.13 11.88 24.87
N GLU A 246 -4.39 11.68 26.18
CA GLU A 246 -3.45 12.05 27.24
C GLU A 246 -2.55 10.86 27.61
N PRO A 247 -1.22 11.07 27.76
CA PRO A 247 -0.30 10.00 28.17
C PRO A 247 -0.67 9.40 29.52
N ALA A 248 -0.81 8.09 29.58
CA ALA A 248 -1.14 7.37 30.78
C ALA A 248 0.13 6.82 31.46
N THR A 249 0.29 7.04 32.77
CA THR A 249 1.42 6.54 33.54
C THR A 249 0.97 5.77 34.78
N VAL A 250 1.66 4.69 35.09
CA VAL A 250 1.39 3.83 36.24
C VAL A 250 2.65 3.53 37.02
N THR A 251 2.58 3.63 38.34
CA THR A 251 3.63 3.12 39.22
C THR A 251 3.10 1.94 40.03
N ALA A 252 3.70 0.76 39.84
CA ALA A 252 3.42 -0.42 40.63
C ALA A 252 4.53 -0.66 41.64
N LYS A 253 4.14 -0.96 42.87
CA LYS A 253 5.09 -1.30 43.96
C LYS A 253 4.78 -2.67 44.52
N ALA A 254 5.77 -3.54 44.57
CA ALA A 254 5.64 -4.79 45.27
C ALA A 254 5.28 -4.51 46.77
N ALA A 255 4.31 -5.27 47.27
CA ALA A 255 3.86 -5.13 48.64
C ALA A 255 3.95 -6.48 49.36
N ASN A 256 4.16 -6.44 50.66
CA ASN A 256 4.01 -7.64 51.48
C ASN A 256 2.57 -8.16 51.33
N PRO A 257 2.34 -9.48 51.12
CA PRO A 257 1.00 -10.04 50.89
C PRO A 257 -0.11 -9.62 51.90
N ALA A 258 0.30 -9.13 53.08
CA ALA A 258 -0.62 -8.63 54.09
C ALA A 258 -0.95 -7.12 53.99
N ALA A 259 -0.37 -6.37 53.05
CA ALA A 259 -0.51 -4.91 52.98
C ALA A 259 -0.55 -4.40 51.52
N LEU A 260 -1.31 -5.06 50.64
CA LEU A 260 -1.43 -4.67 49.26
C LEU A 260 -2.26 -3.38 49.10
N THR A 261 -1.58 -2.27 48.83
CA THR A 261 -2.24 -1.01 48.47
C THR A 261 -1.76 -0.62 47.09
N ILE A 262 -2.64 -0.64 46.10
CA ILE A 262 -2.36 -0.16 44.75
C ILE A 262 -2.61 1.35 44.74
N HIS A 263 -1.61 2.08 44.31
CA HIS A 263 -1.77 3.50 44.00
C HIS A 263 -1.36 3.68 42.50
N ALA A 264 -2.29 3.67 41.65
CA ALA A 264 -2.12 4.16 40.29
C ALA A 264 -3.46 4.57 39.74
N PHE A 265 -3.75 5.82 39.75
CA PHE A 265 -4.80 6.40 38.96
C PHE A 265 -4.44 7.83 38.60
N ARG A 266 -4.57 8.18 37.37
CA ARG A 266 -4.96 9.51 36.97
C ARG A 266 -6.16 9.37 36.04
N ASP A 267 -7.26 10.05 36.45
CA ASP A 267 -8.40 10.36 35.61
C ASP A 267 -7.97 11.31 34.50
#